data_dacbb724dc828f29e465e7c3f4fe90b7
#
_entry.id   dacbb724dc828f29e465e7c3f4fe90b7
#
_cell.length_a   1.000
_cell.length_b   1.000
_cell.length_c   1.000
_cell.angle_alpha   90.00
_cell.angle_beta   90.00
_cell.angle_gamma   90.00
#
_symmetry.space_group_name_H-M   'P 1'
#
loop_
_entity.id
_entity.type
_entity.pdbx_description
1 polymer ?
#
loop_
_entity_poly.entity_id
_entity_poly.type
_entity_poly.pdbx_seq_one_letter_code
_entity_poly.pdbx_strand_id
1 'polypeptide(L)'
;MKTIKIYAVVSSQGSYDDYCECVEKCFTNIADAEKYAREIDESHEYKSRVTDDMYADIEEHWYDDMHDPQLEKFCRDNDIPTMEEMSDIPGWMCGRTEEQTIMIREFLDKIEEQHDEWCIKYLTEHYPEYTEQDYWDYMDVLEHAYDDWHDCEIREFELVVDDDFKI
;
A
#
# COMPACT_ATOMS: atom_id res chain seq x y z
N MET A 1 40.64 -28.96 -10.85
CA MET A 1 39.42 -28.11 -10.88
C MET A 1 38.27 -28.89 -10.28
N LYS A 2 37.57 -28.31 -9.35
CA LYS A 2 36.34 -28.89 -8.71
C LYS A 2 35.15 -27.97 -8.95
N THR A 3 33.97 -28.56 -8.98
CA THR A 3 32.71 -27.78 -9.07
C THR A 3 32.15 -27.63 -7.67
N ILE A 4 31.79 -26.41 -7.31
CA ILE A 4 31.06 -26.08 -6.08
C ILE A 4 29.72 -25.48 -6.43
N LYS A 5 28.68 -25.86 -5.68
CA LYS A 5 27.39 -25.22 -5.76
C LYS A 5 27.36 -23.98 -4.86
N ILE A 6 26.82 -22.92 -5.39
CA ILE A 6 26.58 -21.65 -4.68
C ILE A 6 25.10 -21.32 -4.78
N TYR A 7 24.52 -20.94 -3.67
CA TYR A 7 23.14 -20.50 -3.55
C TYR A 7 23.15 -18.99 -3.29
N ALA A 8 22.78 -18.20 -4.30
CA ALA A 8 22.64 -16.77 -4.15
C ALA A 8 21.22 -16.44 -3.73
N VAL A 9 21.06 -15.70 -2.65
CA VAL A 9 19.81 -15.05 -2.29
C VAL A 9 19.74 -13.75 -3.06
N VAL A 10 18.72 -13.63 -3.89
CA VAL A 10 18.48 -12.48 -4.76
C VAL A 10 17.19 -11.84 -4.32
N SER A 11 17.25 -10.59 -3.93
CA SER A 11 16.07 -9.78 -3.68
C SER A 11 15.67 -9.03 -4.96
N SER A 12 14.39 -8.92 -5.20
CA SER A 12 13.84 -8.07 -6.26
C SER A 12 12.95 -7.02 -5.63
N GLN A 13 13.05 -5.79 -6.12
CA GLN A 13 12.32 -4.64 -5.60
C GLN A 13 11.78 -3.79 -6.74
N GLY A 14 10.61 -3.19 -6.52
CA GLY A 14 9.99 -2.25 -7.43
C GLY A 14 9.09 -2.91 -8.47
N SER A 15 8.41 -2.09 -9.25
CA SER A 15 7.49 -2.51 -10.31
C SER A 15 7.77 -1.74 -11.61
N TYR A 16 7.53 -2.38 -12.75
CA TYR A 16 7.69 -1.80 -14.08
C TYR A 16 9.08 -1.21 -14.35
N ASP A 17 9.19 0.11 -14.48
CA ASP A 17 10.42 0.81 -14.88
C ASP A 17 11.46 0.91 -13.76
N ASP A 18 11.04 0.72 -12.50
CA ASP A 18 11.90 0.81 -11.31
C ASP A 18 12.29 -0.57 -10.75
N TYR A 19 12.00 -1.66 -11.49
CA TYR A 19 12.38 -3.00 -11.10
C TYR A 19 13.90 -3.16 -11.04
N CYS A 20 14.41 -3.61 -9.90
CA CYS A 20 15.82 -3.96 -9.74
C CYS A 20 15.97 -5.30 -9.01
N GLU A 21 17.06 -6.00 -9.35
CA GLU A 21 17.48 -7.22 -8.67
C GLU A 21 18.84 -6.97 -8.01
N CYS A 22 18.98 -7.44 -6.76
CA CYS A 22 20.21 -7.37 -6.00
C CYS A 22 20.59 -8.75 -5.48
N VAL A 23 21.86 -9.13 -5.61
CA VAL A 23 22.37 -10.31 -4.90
C VAL A 23 22.72 -9.90 -3.49
N GLU A 24 21.92 -10.34 -2.52
CA GLU A 24 22.09 -10.03 -1.11
C GLU A 24 23.30 -10.77 -0.51
N LYS A 25 23.33 -12.08 -0.74
CA LYS A 25 24.37 -12.93 -0.19
C LYS A 25 24.46 -14.26 -0.91
N CYS A 26 25.66 -14.87 -0.90
CA CYS A 26 25.90 -16.20 -1.46
C CYS A 26 26.27 -17.17 -0.34
N PHE A 27 25.77 -18.39 -0.46
CA PHE A 27 26.00 -19.49 0.47
C PHE A 27 26.45 -20.75 -0.27
N THR A 28 27.16 -21.63 0.42
CA THR A 28 27.53 -22.96 -0.08
C THR A 28 26.56 -24.05 0.41
N ASN A 29 25.66 -23.70 1.30
CA ASN A 29 24.62 -24.55 1.87
C ASN A 29 23.24 -23.94 1.60
N ILE A 30 22.35 -24.74 1.04
CA ILE A 30 20.99 -24.27 0.70
C ILE A 30 20.17 -23.92 1.95
N ALA A 31 20.32 -24.67 3.05
CA ALA A 31 19.56 -24.40 4.27
C ALA A 31 19.93 -23.04 4.91
N ASP A 32 21.20 -22.62 4.76
CA ASP A 32 21.65 -21.32 5.23
C ASP A 32 21.10 -20.19 4.32
N ALA A 33 21.02 -20.43 3.01
CA ALA A 33 20.40 -19.51 2.05
C ALA A 33 18.89 -19.36 2.32
N GLU A 34 18.18 -20.48 2.52
CA GLU A 34 16.75 -20.48 2.85
C GLU A 34 16.44 -19.76 4.18
N LYS A 35 17.32 -19.93 5.18
CA LYS A 35 17.18 -19.22 6.43
C LYS A 35 17.36 -17.74 6.25
N TYR A 36 18.38 -17.33 5.51
CA TYR A 36 18.67 -15.90 5.27
C TYR A 36 17.59 -15.23 4.43
N ALA A 37 17.07 -15.90 3.40
CA ALA A 37 15.96 -15.40 2.60
C ALA A 37 14.71 -15.11 3.48
N ARG A 38 14.35 -16.08 4.35
CA ARG A 38 13.24 -15.87 5.29
C ARG A 38 13.49 -14.73 6.28
N GLU A 39 14.73 -14.54 6.77
CA GLU A 39 15.07 -13.44 7.68
C GLU A 39 14.90 -12.07 6.96
N ILE A 40 15.16 -12.00 5.65
CA ILE A 40 14.92 -10.80 4.85
C ILE A 40 13.41 -10.59 4.67
N ASP A 41 12.67 -11.59 4.21
CA ASP A 41 11.22 -11.50 4.00
C ASP A 41 10.50 -11.09 5.29
N GLU A 42 10.86 -11.73 6.44
CA GLU A 42 10.32 -11.38 7.76
C GLU A 42 10.71 -9.96 8.22
N SER A 43 11.84 -9.42 7.78
CA SER A 43 12.28 -8.05 8.13
C SER A 43 11.52 -6.97 7.35
N HIS A 44 10.98 -7.34 6.18
CA HIS A 44 10.17 -6.47 5.33
C HIS A 44 8.66 -6.69 5.54
N GLU A 45 8.27 -7.65 6.39
CA GLU A 45 6.88 -7.86 6.74
C GLU A 45 6.40 -6.76 7.70
N TYR A 46 5.84 -5.70 7.15
CA TYR A 46 5.15 -4.68 7.94
C TYR A 46 3.96 -5.32 8.66
N LYS A 47 3.94 -5.18 9.99
CA LYS A 47 2.90 -5.79 10.81
C LYS A 47 1.99 -4.71 11.34
N SER A 48 0.77 -4.69 10.84
CA SER A 48 -0.30 -3.90 11.44
C SER A 48 -1.27 -4.80 12.22
N ARG A 49 -1.85 -4.26 13.29
CA ARG A 49 -2.97 -4.87 14.01
C ARG A 49 -4.31 -4.59 13.33
N VAL A 50 -4.37 -3.46 12.62
CA VAL A 50 -5.53 -3.13 11.78
C VAL A 50 -5.50 -4.02 10.55
N THR A 51 -6.63 -4.63 10.21
CA THR A 51 -6.78 -5.48 9.04
C THR A 51 -7.46 -4.73 7.90
N ASP A 52 -7.30 -5.23 6.67
CA ASP A 52 -7.96 -4.65 5.48
C ASP A 52 -9.48 -4.56 5.65
N ASP A 53 -10.12 -5.58 6.26
CA ASP A 53 -11.56 -5.58 6.51
C ASP A 53 -11.97 -4.47 7.50
N MET A 54 -11.15 -4.23 8.54
CA MET A 54 -11.41 -3.15 9.50
C MET A 54 -11.22 -1.78 8.86
N TYR A 55 -10.18 -1.63 8.05
CA TYR A 55 -9.93 -0.38 7.35
C TYR A 55 -11.04 -0.09 6.32
N ALA A 56 -11.51 -1.11 5.60
CA ALA A 56 -12.64 -0.98 4.68
C ALA A 56 -13.94 -0.55 5.42
N ASP A 57 -14.19 -1.07 6.63
CA ASP A 57 -15.31 -0.64 7.46
C ASP A 57 -15.19 0.84 7.88
N ILE A 58 -13.98 1.28 8.26
CA ILE A 58 -13.70 2.69 8.60
C ILE A 58 -13.95 3.58 7.39
N GLU A 59 -13.42 3.21 6.22
CA GLU A 59 -13.58 3.94 4.96
C GLU A 59 -15.05 4.04 4.54
N GLU A 60 -15.82 2.94 4.62
CA GLU A 60 -17.25 2.95 4.31
C GLU A 60 -17.99 3.98 5.17
N HIS A 61 -17.72 4.00 6.48
CA HIS A 61 -18.34 4.96 7.38
C HIS A 61 -17.82 6.40 7.17
N TRP A 62 -16.57 6.59 6.76
CA TRP A 62 -16.09 7.90 6.36
C TRP A 62 -16.92 8.47 5.21
N TYR A 63 -17.16 7.67 4.17
CA TYR A 63 -17.96 8.11 3.03
C TYR A 63 -19.42 8.34 3.42
N ASP A 64 -20.03 7.43 4.14
CA ASP A 64 -21.46 7.48 4.48
C ASP A 64 -21.82 8.58 5.48
N ASP A 65 -20.99 8.79 6.51
CA ASP A 65 -21.32 9.67 7.63
C ASP A 65 -20.73 11.08 7.47
N MET A 66 -19.64 11.23 6.71
CA MET A 66 -18.87 12.46 6.65
C MET A 66 -18.74 13.02 5.24
N HIS A 67 -18.12 12.28 4.34
CA HIS A 67 -17.76 12.73 2.98
C HIS A 67 -19.00 13.04 2.14
N ASP A 68 -19.85 12.06 1.88
CA ASP A 68 -20.97 12.18 0.95
C ASP A 68 -22.04 13.16 1.44
N PRO A 69 -22.47 13.15 2.73
CA PRO A 69 -23.43 14.14 3.23
C PRO A 69 -22.92 15.59 3.14
N GLN A 70 -21.61 15.81 3.37
CA GLN A 70 -21.05 17.15 3.26
C GLN A 70 -20.95 17.59 1.79
N LEU A 71 -20.55 16.69 0.90
CA LEU A 71 -20.49 16.95 -0.54
C LEU A 71 -21.86 17.26 -1.11
N GLU A 72 -22.88 16.47 -0.77
CA GLU A 72 -24.26 16.73 -1.20
C GLU A 72 -24.78 18.08 -0.70
N LYS A 73 -24.52 18.39 0.58
CA LYS A 73 -24.91 19.67 1.15
C LYS A 73 -24.21 20.82 0.43
N PHE A 74 -22.89 20.70 0.18
CA PHE A 74 -22.13 21.69 -0.56
C PHE A 74 -22.69 21.91 -1.98
N CYS A 75 -22.99 20.84 -2.69
CA CYS A 75 -23.59 20.90 -4.02
C CYS A 75 -24.94 21.64 -4.00
N ARG A 76 -25.82 21.31 -3.06
CA ARG A 76 -27.13 22.00 -2.91
C ARG A 76 -26.99 23.47 -2.55
N ASP A 77 -26.08 23.82 -1.64
CA ASP A 77 -25.87 25.20 -1.17
C ASP A 77 -25.28 26.10 -2.28
N ASN A 78 -24.68 25.52 -3.32
CA ASN A 78 -24.04 26.25 -4.43
C ASN A 78 -24.75 26.04 -5.79
N ASP A 79 -25.95 25.48 -5.80
CA ASP A 79 -26.71 25.17 -7.04
C ASP A 79 -25.89 24.30 -8.03
N ILE A 80 -25.13 23.34 -7.51
CA ILE A 80 -24.34 22.38 -8.30
C ILE A 80 -25.12 21.06 -8.36
N PRO A 81 -25.28 20.45 -9.55
CA PRO A 81 -25.92 19.14 -9.67
C PRO A 81 -25.19 18.08 -8.80
N THR A 82 -25.95 17.32 -7.99
CA THR A 82 -25.44 16.20 -7.22
C THR A 82 -25.12 14.99 -8.12
N MET A 83 -24.43 13.99 -7.57
CA MET A 83 -24.15 12.75 -8.32
C MET A 83 -25.44 12.01 -8.71
N GLU A 84 -26.42 12.00 -7.82
CA GLU A 84 -27.74 11.38 -8.06
C GLU A 84 -28.45 12.09 -9.23
N GLU A 85 -28.51 13.41 -9.24
CA GLU A 85 -29.12 14.20 -10.31
C GLU A 85 -28.39 14.04 -11.66
N MET A 86 -27.09 13.76 -11.63
CA MET A 86 -26.29 13.51 -12.84
C MET A 86 -26.41 12.08 -13.35
N SER A 87 -26.83 11.12 -12.54
CA SER A 87 -26.96 9.72 -12.94
C SER A 87 -27.93 9.54 -14.11
N ASP A 88 -28.93 10.42 -14.22
CA ASP A 88 -29.94 10.42 -15.26
C ASP A 88 -29.49 11.17 -16.55
N ILE A 89 -28.29 11.81 -16.52
CA ILE A 89 -27.76 12.56 -17.66
C ILE A 89 -26.80 11.65 -18.45
N PRO A 90 -26.96 11.53 -19.80
CA PRO A 90 -26.00 10.78 -20.60
C PRO A 90 -24.56 11.27 -20.36
N GLY A 91 -23.60 10.35 -20.17
CA GLY A 91 -22.24 10.64 -19.73
C GLY A 91 -21.38 11.57 -20.61
N TRP A 92 -21.87 11.95 -21.80
CA TRP A 92 -21.27 12.98 -22.66
C TRP A 92 -21.82 14.41 -22.38
N MET A 93 -22.89 14.50 -21.59
CA MET A 93 -23.43 15.75 -21.07
C MET A 93 -23.01 15.90 -19.61
N CYS A 94 -21.77 16.29 -19.36
CA CYS A 94 -21.37 16.65 -18.01
C CYS A 94 -22.28 17.77 -17.50
N GLY A 95 -23.16 17.45 -16.53
CA GLY A 95 -24.14 18.41 -15.98
C GLY A 95 -23.50 19.56 -15.17
N ARG A 96 -22.15 19.58 -15.09
CA ARG A 96 -21.38 20.60 -14.34
C ARG A 96 -20.53 21.44 -15.26
N THR A 97 -20.41 22.72 -14.93
CA THR A 97 -19.45 23.62 -15.58
C THR A 97 -18.03 23.37 -15.06
N GLU A 98 -17.03 23.88 -15.79
CA GLU A 98 -15.62 23.84 -15.35
C GLU A 98 -15.44 24.53 -13.99
N GLU A 99 -16.08 25.69 -13.79
CA GLU A 99 -16.06 26.43 -12.54
C GLU A 99 -16.64 25.62 -11.37
N GLN A 100 -17.80 24.95 -11.59
CA GLN A 100 -18.39 24.07 -10.57
C GLN A 100 -17.50 22.85 -10.26
N THR A 101 -16.79 22.32 -11.24
CA THR A 101 -15.85 21.23 -11.04
C THR A 101 -14.66 21.65 -10.19
N ILE A 102 -14.14 22.86 -10.41
CA ILE A 102 -13.06 23.43 -9.60
C ILE A 102 -13.55 23.65 -8.16
N MET A 103 -14.73 24.23 -7.97
CA MET A 103 -15.31 24.45 -6.63
C MET A 103 -15.46 23.15 -5.85
N ILE A 104 -15.93 22.07 -6.50
CA ILE A 104 -16.05 20.77 -5.86
C ILE A 104 -14.67 20.24 -5.45
N ARG A 105 -13.66 20.32 -6.34
CA ARG A 105 -12.31 19.86 -6.03
C ARG A 105 -11.74 20.60 -4.82
N GLU A 106 -11.80 21.91 -4.80
CA GLU A 106 -11.33 22.72 -3.66
C GLU A 106 -12.09 22.43 -2.36
N PHE A 107 -13.33 21.98 -2.46
CA PHE A 107 -14.12 21.56 -1.30
C PHE A 107 -13.70 20.16 -0.83
N LEU A 108 -13.51 19.22 -1.77
CA LEU A 108 -13.04 17.86 -1.47
C LEU A 108 -11.66 17.88 -0.82
N ASP A 109 -10.72 18.69 -1.34
CA ASP A 109 -9.38 18.82 -0.74
C ASP A 109 -9.47 19.21 0.76
N LYS A 110 -10.44 20.04 1.14
CA LYS A 110 -10.66 20.42 2.56
C LYS A 110 -11.33 19.34 3.40
N ILE A 111 -12.15 18.50 2.80
CA ILE A 111 -12.72 17.34 3.51
C ILE A 111 -11.63 16.31 3.72
N GLU A 112 -10.84 16.02 2.71
CA GLU A 112 -9.73 15.06 2.77
C GLU A 112 -8.69 15.42 3.85
N GLU A 113 -8.45 16.70 4.10
CA GLU A 113 -7.59 17.17 5.22
C GLU A 113 -8.10 16.68 6.61
N GLN A 114 -9.35 16.25 6.72
CA GLN A 114 -9.96 15.77 7.97
C GLN A 114 -10.05 14.25 8.03
N HIS A 115 -9.69 13.55 6.94
CA HIS A 115 -9.86 12.12 6.79
C HIS A 115 -9.17 11.32 7.91
N ASP A 116 -7.86 11.51 8.07
CA ASP A 116 -7.08 10.75 9.05
C ASP A 116 -7.56 10.99 10.49
N GLU A 117 -7.84 12.26 10.85
CA GLU A 117 -8.34 12.60 12.18
C GLU A 117 -9.68 11.90 12.46
N TRP A 118 -10.54 11.86 11.47
CA TRP A 118 -11.83 11.18 11.59
C TRP A 118 -11.67 9.67 11.67
N CYS A 119 -10.85 9.05 10.83
CA CYS A 119 -10.59 7.61 10.81
C CYS A 119 -9.97 7.14 12.14
N ILE A 120 -9.01 7.87 12.67
CA ILE A 120 -8.40 7.58 13.99
C ILE A 120 -9.46 7.66 15.09
N LYS A 121 -10.31 8.66 15.06
CA LYS A 121 -11.38 8.81 16.03
C LYS A 121 -12.38 7.65 15.93
N TYR A 122 -12.82 7.31 14.73
CA TYR A 122 -13.73 6.19 14.51
C TYR A 122 -13.11 4.88 15.00
N LEU A 123 -11.86 4.59 14.62
CA LEU A 123 -11.12 3.41 15.05
C LEU A 123 -11.12 3.30 16.59
N THR A 124 -10.71 4.36 17.28
CA THR A 124 -10.57 4.34 18.75
C THR A 124 -11.90 4.31 19.51
N GLU A 125 -12.97 4.83 18.92
CA GLU A 125 -14.33 4.79 19.49
C GLU A 125 -15.01 3.43 19.31
N HIS A 126 -14.84 2.78 18.15
CA HIS A 126 -15.53 1.52 17.82
C HIS A 126 -14.68 0.28 18.13
N TYR A 127 -13.38 0.43 18.16
CA TYR A 127 -12.40 -0.61 18.44
C TYR A 127 -11.44 -0.15 19.57
N PRO A 128 -11.91 -0.08 20.83
CA PRO A 128 -11.17 0.57 21.93
C PRO A 128 -9.86 -0.11 22.33
N GLU A 129 -9.56 -1.31 21.81
CA GLU A 129 -8.27 -1.99 21.96
C GLU A 129 -7.21 -1.51 20.98
N TYR A 130 -7.58 -0.65 20.01
CA TYR A 130 -6.69 -0.06 19.04
C TYR A 130 -6.40 1.39 19.38
N THR A 131 -5.26 1.88 18.91
CA THR A 131 -4.75 3.21 19.18
C THR A 131 -4.51 3.98 17.87
N GLU A 132 -4.27 5.27 17.97
CA GLU A 132 -3.80 6.08 16.85
C GLU A 132 -2.54 5.50 16.19
N GLN A 133 -1.61 4.91 16.98
CA GLN A 133 -0.40 4.28 16.43
C GLN A 133 -0.74 3.06 15.56
N ASP A 134 -1.74 2.26 15.94
CA ASP A 134 -2.17 1.12 15.12
C ASP A 134 -2.73 1.57 13.76
N TYR A 135 -3.37 2.75 13.68
CA TYR A 135 -3.79 3.35 12.42
C TYR A 135 -2.60 3.74 11.55
N TRP A 136 -1.63 4.46 12.11
CA TRP A 136 -0.44 4.86 11.37
C TRP A 136 0.43 3.68 10.93
N ASP A 137 0.57 2.65 11.77
CA ASP A 137 1.26 1.41 11.42
C ASP A 137 0.57 0.72 10.21
N TYR A 138 -0.76 0.82 10.09
CA TYR A 138 -1.49 0.31 8.95
C TYR A 138 -1.30 1.17 7.69
N MET A 139 -1.31 2.48 7.84
CA MET A 139 -1.04 3.40 6.71
C MET A 139 0.37 3.21 6.16
N ASP A 140 1.36 3.00 7.02
CA ASP A 140 2.72 2.62 6.61
C ASP A 140 2.73 1.30 5.81
N VAL A 141 1.94 0.31 6.23
CA VAL A 141 1.78 -0.94 5.46
C VAL A 141 1.20 -0.69 4.08
N LEU A 142 0.16 0.14 3.98
CA LEU A 142 -0.47 0.46 2.70
C LEU A 142 0.49 1.21 1.76
N GLU A 143 1.21 2.21 2.27
CA GLU A 143 2.16 2.99 1.49
C GLU A 143 3.26 2.08 0.92
N HIS A 144 3.83 1.20 1.74
CA HIS A 144 4.92 0.32 1.34
C HIS A 144 4.47 -0.92 0.56
N ALA A 145 3.22 -1.37 0.72
CA ALA A 145 2.69 -2.49 -0.07
C ALA A 145 2.64 -2.20 -1.58
N TYR A 146 2.60 -0.93 -1.97
CA TYR A 146 2.64 -0.51 -3.37
C TYR A 146 4.06 -0.26 -3.90
N ASP A 147 4.99 0.17 -3.02
CA ASP A 147 6.34 0.56 -3.44
C ASP A 147 7.38 -0.55 -3.24
N ASP A 148 7.17 -1.45 -2.28
CA ASP A 148 8.13 -2.46 -1.86
C ASP A 148 7.62 -3.89 -2.11
N TRP A 149 7.36 -4.23 -3.37
CA TRP A 149 7.25 -5.64 -3.69
C TRP A 149 8.63 -6.26 -3.62
N HIS A 150 8.96 -6.81 -2.44
CA HIS A 150 10.15 -7.60 -2.21
C HIS A 150 9.83 -9.06 -2.42
N ASP A 151 10.54 -9.70 -3.32
CA ASP A 151 10.53 -11.14 -3.46
C ASP A 151 11.96 -11.64 -3.32
N CYS A 152 12.19 -12.58 -2.40
CA CYS A 152 13.48 -13.21 -2.23
C CYS A 152 13.48 -14.59 -2.87
N GLU A 153 14.28 -14.76 -3.90
CA GLU A 153 14.49 -16.07 -4.52
C GLU A 153 15.91 -16.61 -4.28
N ILE A 154 16.03 -17.92 -4.28
CA ILE A 154 17.32 -18.59 -4.20
C ILE A 154 17.70 -19.11 -5.58
N ARG A 155 18.79 -18.59 -6.13
CA ARG A 155 19.34 -19.04 -7.42
C ARG A 155 20.55 -19.91 -7.19
N GLU A 156 20.52 -21.13 -7.76
CA GLU A 156 21.64 -22.07 -7.72
C GLU A 156 22.60 -21.80 -8.88
N PHE A 157 23.89 -21.69 -8.57
CA PHE A 157 24.97 -21.56 -9.53
C PHE A 157 26.02 -22.65 -9.32
N GLU A 158 26.63 -23.10 -10.40
CA GLU A 158 27.81 -23.97 -10.36
C GLU A 158 29.07 -23.15 -10.68
N LEU A 159 29.99 -23.10 -9.72
CA LEU A 159 31.27 -22.43 -9.89
C LEU A 159 32.38 -23.47 -10.04
N VAL A 160 33.13 -23.39 -11.13
CA VAL A 160 34.33 -24.20 -11.35
C VAL A 160 35.53 -23.47 -10.75
N VAL A 161 36.18 -24.09 -9.78
CA VAL A 161 37.31 -23.49 -9.07
C VAL A 161 38.52 -24.42 -9.11
N ASP A 162 39.71 -23.84 -8.88
CA ASP A 162 40.92 -24.63 -8.74
C ASP A 162 40.88 -25.54 -7.48
N ASP A 163 41.67 -26.62 -7.51
CA ASP A 163 41.65 -27.64 -6.47
C ASP A 163 42.10 -27.09 -5.09
N ASP A 164 42.87 -26.01 -5.08
CA ASP A 164 43.38 -25.32 -3.89
C ASP A 164 42.47 -24.21 -3.37
N PHE A 165 41.37 -23.93 -4.06
CA PHE A 165 40.37 -22.96 -3.60
C PHE A 165 39.73 -23.38 -2.29
N LYS A 166 39.80 -22.50 -1.29
CA LYS A 166 39.20 -22.68 0.04
C LYS A 166 38.03 -21.70 0.20
N ILE A 167 36.92 -22.22 0.63
CA ILE A 167 35.69 -21.47 1.00
C ILE A 167 35.77 -21.13 2.48
#